data_fe4d0855457d8242b313108f128bee5e
#
_entry.id   fe4d0855457d8242b313108f128bee5e
#
_cell.length_a   1.000
_cell.length_b   1.000
_cell.length_c   1.000
_cell.angle_alpha   90.00
_cell.angle_beta   90.00
_cell.angle_gamma   90.00
#
_symmetry.space_group_name_H-M   'P 1'
#
loop_
_entity.id
_entity.type
_entity.pdbx_description
1 polymer ?
#
loop_
_entity_poly.entity_id
_entity_poly.type
_entity_poly.pdbx_seq_one_letter_code
_entity_poly.pdbx_strand_id
1 'polypeptide(L)' 'MKVGDLVKNLHGLVPASMGIVVEISAPQLTNPNACPYKVHWFDSTREPAWMAERWLEVISD' A
#
# COMPACT_ATOMS: atom_id res chain seq x y z
N MET A 1 -7.26 -2.84 -6.73
CA MET A 1 -6.24 -1.81 -6.39
C MET A 1 -5.33 -1.61 -7.59
N LYS A 2 -4.99 -0.39 -7.90
CA LYS A 2 -4.19 -0.05 -9.07
C LYS A 2 -3.25 1.10 -8.75
N VAL A 3 -2.25 1.31 -9.58
CA VAL A 3 -1.33 2.45 -9.47
C VAL A 3 -2.15 3.75 -9.50
N GLY A 4 -1.87 4.65 -8.57
CA GLY A 4 -2.61 5.90 -8.42
C GLY A 4 -3.73 5.87 -7.39
N ASP A 5 -4.10 4.69 -6.88
CA ASP A 5 -5.13 4.60 -5.84
C ASP A 5 -4.60 5.16 -4.52
N LEU A 6 -5.45 5.92 -3.84
CA LEU A 6 -5.19 6.35 -2.49
C LEU A 6 -5.54 5.22 -1.53
N VAL A 7 -4.66 4.97 -0.57
CA VAL A 7 -4.82 3.88 0.38
C VAL A 7 -4.56 4.36 1.80
N LYS A 8 -5.13 3.62 2.74
CA LYS A 8 -4.97 3.85 4.16
C LYS A 8 -4.30 2.61 4.77
N ASN A 9 -3.36 2.83 5.68
CA ASN A 9 -2.69 1.75 6.37
C ASN A 9 -3.60 1.16 7.46
N LEU A 10 -3.87 -0.13 7.36
CA LEU A 10 -4.66 -0.86 8.36
C LEU A 10 -3.80 -1.55 9.42
N HIS A 11 -2.49 -1.51 9.30
CA HIS A 11 -1.57 -2.13 10.23
C HIS A 11 -1.40 -1.23 11.46
N GLY A 12 -1.98 -1.62 12.53
CA GLY A 12 -2.50 -0.77 13.59
C GLY A 12 -1.61 -0.29 14.72
N LEU A 13 -0.31 -0.22 14.61
CA LEU A 13 0.53 0.28 15.72
C LEU A 13 0.74 1.78 15.72
N VAL A 14 0.39 2.44 14.64
CA VAL A 14 0.51 3.91 14.50
C VAL A 14 -0.81 4.44 13.96
N PRO A 15 -1.07 5.74 14.14
CA PRO A 15 -2.24 6.35 13.51
C PRO A 15 -2.27 6.01 12.03
N ALA A 16 -3.46 5.81 11.49
CA ALA A 16 -3.63 5.41 10.12
C ALA A 16 -2.97 6.41 9.18
N SER A 17 -1.96 5.96 8.45
CA SER A 17 -1.28 6.76 7.45
C SER A 17 -1.96 6.61 6.12
N MET A 18 -1.95 7.67 5.32
CA MET A 18 -2.47 7.66 3.95
C MET A 18 -1.30 7.69 2.98
N GLY A 19 -1.49 7.04 1.86
CA GLY A 19 -0.48 6.99 0.81
C GLY A 19 -1.08 6.74 -0.55
N ILE A 20 -0.21 6.60 -1.54
CA ILE A 20 -0.61 6.32 -2.91
C ILE A 20 0.17 5.11 -3.43
N VAL A 21 -0.51 4.23 -4.15
CA VAL A 21 0.13 3.09 -4.81
C VAL A 21 0.94 3.61 -5.99
N VAL A 22 2.24 3.37 -5.98
CA VAL A 22 3.14 3.85 -7.04
C VAL A 22 3.63 2.74 -7.96
N GLU A 23 3.54 1.49 -7.50
CA GLU A 23 3.97 0.35 -8.32
C GLU A 23 3.25 -0.92 -7.84
N ILE A 24 3.02 -1.84 -8.77
CA ILE A 24 2.43 -3.15 -8.46
C ILE A 24 3.33 -4.23 -9.06
N SER A 25 3.68 -5.24 -8.26
CA SER A 25 4.43 -6.40 -8.74
C SER A 25 3.45 -7.49 -9.16
N ALA A 26 3.15 -7.57 -10.45
CA ALA A 26 2.19 -8.53 -10.99
C ALA A 26 2.51 -9.99 -10.63
N PRO A 27 3.77 -10.45 -10.70
CA PRO A 27 4.08 -11.84 -10.31
C PRO A 27 3.74 -12.19 -8.87
N GLN A 28 3.68 -11.21 -7.98
CA GLN A 28 3.38 -11.45 -6.56
C GLN A 28 1.89 -11.37 -6.24
N LEU A 29 1.06 -10.96 -7.19
CA LEU A 29 -0.39 -10.82 -6.93
C LEU A 29 -1.05 -12.16 -6.64
N THR A 30 -0.48 -13.27 -7.08
CA THR A 30 -1.02 -14.60 -6.85
C THR A 30 -0.58 -15.23 -5.54
N ASN A 31 0.34 -14.58 -4.83
CA ASN A 31 0.87 -15.10 -3.57
C ASN A 31 0.23 -14.34 -2.40
N PRO A 32 -0.60 -14.99 -1.57
CA PRO A 32 -1.29 -14.30 -0.48
C PRO A 32 -0.36 -13.77 0.61
N ASN A 33 0.87 -14.27 0.66
CA ASN A 33 1.85 -13.82 1.66
C ASN A 33 2.82 -12.76 1.12
N ALA A 34 2.67 -12.37 -0.14
CA ALA A 34 3.55 -11.39 -0.75
C ALA A 34 3.08 -9.96 -0.46
N CYS A 35 3.98 -9.01 -0.70
CA CYS A 35 3.68 -7.58 -0.60
C CYS A 35 3.77 -6.97 -2.00
N PRO A 36 2.72 -7.10 -2.82
CA PRO A 36 2.79 -6.74 -4.24
C PRO A 36 2.60 -5.25 -4.51
N TYR A 37 2.22 -4.45 -3.53
CA TYR A 37 1.89 -3.04 -3.72
C TYR A 37 2.96 -2.16 -3.10
N LYS A 38 3.57 -1.32 -3.92
CA LYS A 38 4.54 -0.32 -3.45
C LYS A 38 3.78 0.97 -3.18
N VAL A 39 3.85 1.45 -1.95
CA VAL A 39 3.07 2.60 -1.49
C VAL A 39 4.00 3.70 -1.00
N HIS A 40 3.76 4.92 -1.49
CA HIS A 40 4.40 6.12 -0.99
C HIS A 40 3.49 6.75 0.08
N TRP A 41 3.97 6.78 1.32
CA TRP A 41 3.20 7.33 2.45
C TRP A 41 3.39 8.84 2.53
N PHE A 42 2.28 9.57 2.60
CA PHE A 42 2.30 11.05 2.52
C PHE A 42 2.94 11.71 3.73
N ASP A 43 2.79 11.11 4.89
CA ASP A 43 3.30 11.66 6.14
C ASP A 43 4.67 11.11 6.52
N SER A 44 5.32 10.42 5.60
CA SER A 44 6.62 9.80 5.83
C SER A 44 7.65 10.38 4.90
N THR A 45 8.86 10.62 5.43
CA THR A 45 10.02 10.98 4.61
C THR A 45 10.76 9.74 4.09
N ARG A 46 10.28 8.55 4.42
CA ARG A 46 10.89 7.30 4.01
C ARG A 46 10.60 7.00 2.55
N GLU A 47 11.43 6.14 1.98
CA GLU A 47 11.20 5.62 0.65
C GLU A 47 9.92 4.80 0.62
N PRO A 48 9.27 4.68 -0.56
CA PRO A 48 8.10 3.83 -0.72
C PRO A 48 8.37 2.41 -0.24
N ALA A 49 7.39 1.80 0.38
CA ALA A 49 7.50 0.45 0.93
C ALA A 49 6.55 -0.51 0.22
N TRP A 50 6.96 -1.77 0.09
CA TRP A 50 6.10 -2.83 -0.42
C TRP A 50 5.15 -3.30 0.67
N MET A 51 3.84 -3.36 0.35
CA MET A 51 2.80 -3.66 1.31
C MET A 51 1.91 -4.79 0.82
N ALA A 52 1.41 -5.60 1.76
CA ALA A 52 0.41 -6.62 1.45
C ALA A 52 -0.97 -5.97 1.28
N GLU A 53 -1.78 -6.54 0.39
CA GLU A 53 -3.12 -6.01 0.12
C GLU A 53 -3.98 -5.94 1.38
N ARG A 54 -3.90 -6.94 2.24
CA ARG A 54 -4.72 -7.00 3.47
C ARG A 54 -4.42 -5.89 4.47
N TRP A 55 -3.28 -5.21 4.30
CA TRP A 55 -2.89 -4.10 5.18
C TRP A 55 -3.30 -2.75 4.61
N LEU A 56 -3.95 -2.74 3.46
CA LEU A 56 -4.30 -1.51 2.76
C LEU A 56 -5.80 -1.44 2.54
N GLU A 57 -6.37 -0.26 2.73
CA GLU A 57 -7.75 0.04 2.40
C GLU A 57 -7.75 1.11 1.32
N VAL A 58 -8.38 0.83 0.18
CA VAL A 58 -8.52 1.81 -0.88
C VAL A 58 -9.58 2.83 -0.47
N ILE A 59 -9.22 4.11 -0.50
CA ILE A 59 -10.10 5.22 -0.09
C ILE A 59 -10.43 6.16 -1.24
N SER A 60 -9.83 5.95 -2.41
CA SER A 60 -10.16 6.72 -3.62
C SER A 60 -11.20 5.98 -4.45
N ASP A 61 -12.03 6.74 -5.09
CA ASP A 61 -13.01 6.17 -6.02
C ASP A 61 -12.42 5.99 -7.41
#